data_23508abd65fdf4ece0c3a2f89fb0b22a
#
_entry.id   23508abd65fdf4ece0c3a2f89fb0b22a
#
_cell.length_a   1.000
_cell.length_b   1.000
_cell.length_c   1.000
_cell.angle_alpha   90.00
_cell.angle_beta   90.00
_cell.angle_gamma   90.00
#
_symmetry.space_group_name_H-M   'P 1'
#
loop_
_entity.id
_entity.type
_entity.pdbx_description
1 polymer ?
#
loop_
_entity_poly.entity_id
_entity_poly.type
_entity_poly.pdbx_seq_one_letter_code
_entity_poly.pdbx_strand_id
1 'polypeptide(L)'
;LFGLMADGEAGSQVYAAGAKKEQAQILFQDAVKMARAAPKLAGRLKFSGGIGKEFNIAFHEKQSFFRPISKDAGKTGSGPRPHFALLDELHEHPDRSVGEMLERGFKFRQQPLLFMITNSGSDRNSFCWEEHEHAVRVVAGTKTPDDDFIYVGEVIDDTTFAYVCALDKDDDPLEDPTCWKKANPLLGTILTEEYLAEVVAQAKQIPGKLNGILRLHFCVWTSADKAWMPRDTVEAVMDDFEPIDEHAGKQLFLSVDLSAARDMTALACAVKTGTKSMDREDGSTIELPTFDMWIEAWTPADTLKARALADKAPYDVWVDQGWLSASPGSRIRFDFVAQRVAQLTQDFDVQGIAYDPYAYDKFREELDAIGVEVEQIPHPQGGKRRSKASEKKIEAAKAAGLPEPQGLWMPGSVTELENAIIDGRVRLRRNPVLMTALMGATFDRDPLDNRWFVKTKASVRIDAAVALAMVTGFAADTPLEKPKRKPRLFMV
;
A
#
# COMPACT_ATOMS: atom_id res chain seq x y z
N LEU A 1 -8.36 -28.95 -21.39
CA LEU A 1 -8.91 -30.01 -22.26
C LEU A 1 -9.52 -31.17 -21.46
N PHE A 2 -8.91 -31.57 -20.30
CA PHE A 2 -9.45 -32.63 -19.45
C PHE A 2 -10.89 -32.30 -19.00
N GLY A 3 -11.13 -31.17 -18.36
CA GLY A 3 -12.47 -30.75 -17.92
C GLY A 3 -13.48 -30.52 -19.05
N LEU A 4 -13.00 -30.35 -20.30
CA LEU A 4 -13.87 -30.25 -21.49
C LEU A 4 -14.39 -31.59 -21.94
N MET A 5 -13.56 -32.65 -21.88
CA MET A 5 -13.81 -33.92 -22.59
C MET A 5 -13.88 -35.14 -21.67
N ALA A 6 -13.03 -35.23 -20.66
CA ALA A 6 -12.71 -36.46 -19.96
C ALA A 6 -13.22 -36.55 -18.51
N ASP A 7 -13.57 -35.46 -17.89
CA ASP A 7 -13.93 -35.36 -16.46
C ASP A 7 -15.34 -35.91 -16.13
N GLY A 8 -16.06 -36.37 -17.10
CA GLY A 8 -17.40 -37.01 -16.88
C GLY A 8 -18.57 -36.02 -16.87
N GLU A 9 -18.36 -34.74 -16.64
CA GLU A 9 -19.42 -33.72 -16.54
C GLU A 9 -20.05 -33.42 -17.93
N ALA A 10 -21.35 -33.57 -18.05
CA ALA A 10 -22.09 -33.18 -19.24
C ALA A 10 -22.36 -31.68 -19.26
N GLY A 11 -22.27 -31.06 -20.44
CA GLY A 11 -22.45 -29.61 -20.57
C GLY A 11 -21.38 -28.80 -19.81
N SER A 12 -20.16 -29.35 -19.71
CA SER A 12 -19.03 -28.68 -19.06
C SER A 12 -18.72 -27.36 -19.75
N GLN A 13 -18.68 -26.30 -18.97
CA GLN A 13 -18.22 -24.97 -19.39
C GLN A 13 -16.82 -24.75 -18.81
N VAL A 14 -15.84 -24.64 -19.69
CA VAL A 14 -14.45 -24.33 -19.31
C VAL A 14 -14.15 -22.90 -19.70
N TYR A 15 -13.51 -22.17 -18.80
CA TYR A 15 -13.11 -20.78 -19.03
C TYR A 15 -11.64 -20.55 -18.71
N ALA A 16 -10.93 -19.87 -19.62
CA ALA A 16 -9.67 -19.22 -19.32
C ALA A 16 -9.95 -17.74 -19.06
N ALA A 17 -9.54 -17.24 -17.93
CA ALA A 17 -9.78 -15.87 -17.50
C ALA A 17 -8.45 -15.14 -17.25
N GLY A 18 -8.35 -13.91 -17.71
CA GLY A 18 -7.24 -13.01 -17.49
C GLY A 18 -7.74 -11.59 -17.19
N ALA A 19 -6.87 -10.76 -16.65
CA ALA A 19 -7.18 -9.34 -16.44
C ALA A 19 -7.56 -8.65 -17.75
N LYS A 20 -6.88 -9.00 -18.82
CA LYS A 20 -7.18 -8.59 -20.21
C LYS A 20 -7.55 -9.79 -21.06
N LYS A 21 -8.36 -9.54 -22.10
CA LYS A 21 -8.79 -10.61 -23.01
C LYS A 21 -7.62 -11.29 -23.72
N GLU A 22 -6.60 -10.53 -24.05
CA GLU A 22 -5.39 -11.01 -24.72
C GLU A 22 -4.63 -12.03 -23.86
N GLN A 23 -4.56 -11.84 -22.53
CA GLN A 23 -3.94 -12.79 -21.60
C GLN A 23 -4.73 -14.11 -21.55
N ALA A 24 -6.04 -14.04 -21.33
CA ALA A 24 -6.90 -15.23 -21.39
C ALA A 24 -6.80 -15.97 -22.71
N GLN A 25 -6.57 -15.24 -23.82
CA GLN A 25 -6.41 -15.78 -25.14
C GLN A 25 -5.12 -16.59 -25.30
N ILE A 26 -4.02 -16.25 -24.62
CA ILE A 26 -2.74 -16.97 -24.66
C ILE A 26 -2.95 -18.40 -24.18
N LEU A 27 -3.45 -18.58 -22.97
CA LEU A 27 -3.74 -19.90 -22.38
C LEU A 27 -4.72 -20.70 -23.25
N PHE A 28 -5.76 -20.03 -23.76
CA PHE A 28 -6.74 -20.67 -24.64
C PHE A 28 -6.12 -21.15 -25.97
N GLN A 29 -5.24 -20.34 -26.60
CA GLN A 29 -4.55 -20.69 -27.82
C GLN A 29 -3.59 -21.86 -27.65
N ASP A 30 -2.95 -22.00 -26.51
CA ASP A 30 -2.09 -23.14 -26.22
C ASP A 30 -2.93 -24.44 -26.16
N ALA A 31 -4.13 -24.41 -25.59
CA ALA A 31 -5.04 -25.51 -25.63
C ALA A 31 -5.51 -25.84 -27.09
N VAL A 32 -5.71 -24.81 -27.94
CA VAL A 32 -6.00 -25.01 -29.39
C VAL A 32 -4.83 -25.71 -30.06
N LYS A 33 -3.60 -25.26 -29.86
CA LYS A 33 -2.37 -25.84 -30.43
C LYS A 33 -2.23 -27.32 -30.00
N MET A 34 -2.34 -27.57 -28.68
CA MET A 34 -2.28 -28.95 -28.14
C MET A 34 -3.33 -29.86 -28.74
N ALA A 35 -4.59 -29.39 -28.84
CA ALA A 35 -5.68 -30.17 -29.41
C ALA A 35 -5.47 -30.47 -30.91
N ARG A 36 -4.97 -29.48 -31.68
CA ARG A 36 -4.67 -29.65 -33.12
C ARG A 36 -3.47 -30.54 -33.37
N ALA A 37 -2.46 -30.53 -32.48
CA ALA A 37 -1.30 -31.41 -32.59
C ALA A 37 -1.63 -32.91 -32.35
N ALA A 38 -2.79 -33.21 -31.75
CA ALA A 38 -3.23 -34.56 -31.47
C ALA A 38 -4.39 -34.95 -32.40
N PRO A 39 -4.17 -35.71 -33.49
CA PRO A 39 -5.22 -36.00 -34.51
C PRO A 39 -6.50 -36.61 -33.94
N LYS A 40 -6.39 -37.47 -32.92
CA LYS A 40 -7.53 -38.07 -32.22
C LYS A 40 -8.38 -37.05 -31.46
N LEU A 41 -7.78 -35.98 -30.95
CA LEU A 41 -8.50 -34.89 -30.30
C LEU A 41 -9.07 -33.91 -31.33
N ALA A 42 -8.27 -33.53 -32.32
CA ALA A 42 -8.67 -32.61 -33.38
C ALA A 42 -9.93 -33.08 -34.12
N GLY A 43 -10.06 -34.38 -34.37
CA GLY A 43 -11.23 -34.96 -35.04
C GLY A 43 -12.52 -34.96 -34.22
N ARG A 44 -12.43 -34.79 -32.90
CA ARG A 44 -13.59 -34.76 -31.97
C ARG A 44 -13.99 -33.36 -31.53
N LEU A 45 -13.13 -32.36 -31.74
CA LEU A 45 -13.32 -31.00 -31.32
C LEU A 45 -13.68 -30.10 -32.51
N LYS A 46 -14.55 -29.15 -32.26
CA LYS A 46 -14.89 -28.11 -33.23
C LYS A 46 -14.31 -26.76 -32.73
N PHE A 47 -13.52 -26.12 -33.58
CA PHE A 47 -12.92 -24.81 -33.31
C PHE A 47 -13.74 -23.74 -34.04
N SER A 48 -14.07 -22.64 -33.34
CA SER A 48 -14.75 -21.49 -33.91
C SER A 48 -13.76 -20.32 -33.98
N GLY A 49 -13.72 -19.66 -35.15
CA GLY A 49 -12.76 -18.61 -35.50
C GLY A 49 -11.78 -19.08 -36.57
N GLY A 50 -11.02 -18.15 -37.14
CA GLY A 50 -9.92 -18.47 -38.07
C GLY A 50 -8.68 -18.98 -37.31
N ILE A 51 -7.73 -19.56 -38.03
CA ILE A 51 -6.46 -20.05 -37.47
C ILE A 51 -5.74 -18.92 -36.76
N GLY A 52 -5.41 -19.13 -35.46
CA GLY A 52 -4.79 -18.13 -34.58
C GLY A 52 -5.75 -17.05 -34.04
N LYS A 53 -7.05 -17.14 -34.39
CA LYS A 53 -8.12 -16.24 -33.94
C LYS A 53 -9.31 -17.02 -33.38
N GLU A 54 -9.07 -18.24 -32.94
CA GLU A 54 -10.09 -19.08 -32.32
C GLU A 54 -10.55 -18.42 -31.00
N PHE A 55 -11.85 -18.56 -30.72
CA PHE A 55 -12.48 -18.04 -29.50
C PHE A 55 -13.37 -19.05 -28.79
N ASN A 56 -13.51 -20.26 -29.35
CA ASN A 56 -14.28 -21.36 -28.75
C ASN A 56 -13.75 -22.71 -29.24
N ILE A 57 -13.60 -23.64 -28.31
CA ILE A 57 -13.44 -25.08 -28.58
C ILE A 57 -14.70 -25.74 -28.08
N ALA A 58 -15.42 -26.46 -28.95
CA ALA A 58 -16.63 -27.20 -28.60
C ALA A 58 -16.40 -28.72 -28.69
N PHE A 59 -16.89 -29.44 -27.68
CA PHE A 59 -16.99 -30.88 -27.66
C PHE A 59 -18.48 -31.28 -27.73
N HIS A 60 -18.97 -31.57 -28.94
CA HIS A 60 -20.39 -31.77 -29.18
C HIS A 60 -20.96 -33.01 -28.52
N GLU A 61 -20.16 -34.07 -28.37
CA GLU A 61 -20.60 -35.32 -27.76
C GLU A 61 -21.16 -35.14 -26.33
N LYS A 62 -20.63 -34.17 -25.61
CA LYS A 62 -21.09 -33.83 -24.25
C LYS A 62 -21.67 -32.41 -24.11
N GLN A 63 -21.91 -31.73 -25.23
CA GLN A 63 -22.41 -30.35 -25.25
C GLN A 63 -21.53 -29.37 -24.43
N SER A 64 -20.24 -29.61 -24.40
CA SER A 64 -19.26 -28.88 -23.61
C SER A 64 -18.51 -27.86 -24.46
N PHE A 65 -17.99 -26.79 -23.83
CA PHE A 65 -17.18 -25.81 -24.54
C PHE A 65 -16.06 -25.21 -23.64
N PHE A 66 -15.04 -24.67 -24.31
CA PHE A 66 -13.97 -23.91 -23.70
C PHE A 66 -13.82 -22.52 -24.35
N ARG A 67 -13.79 -21.42 -23.55
CA ARG A 67 -13.74 -20.04 -24.03
C ARG A 67 -12.85 -19.18 -23.20
N PRO A 68 -12.13 -18.17 -23.78
CA PRO A 68 -11.48 -17.12 -23.04
C PRO A 68 -12.49 -16.04 -22.63
N ILE A 69 -12.34 -15.51 -21.40
CA ILE A 69 -13.11 -14.39 -20.85
C ILE A 69 -12.19 -13.37 -20.19
N SER A 70 -12.69 -12.15 -19.95
CA SER A 70 -11.96 -11.10 -19.27
C SER A 70 -12.87 -10.29 -18.35
N LYS A 71 -12.34 -9.29 -17.66
CA LYS A 71 -13.07 -8.40 -16.73
C LYS A 71 -14.34 -7.79 -17.34
N ASP A 72 -14.35 -7.49 -18.64
CA ASP A 72 -15.54 -6.91 -19.28
C ASP A 72 -16.72 -7.88 -19.28
N ALA A 73 -16.48 -9.19 -19.25
CA ALA A 73 -17.52 -10.19 -19.06
C ALA A 73 -18.11 -10.16 -17.63
N GLY A 74 -17.35 -9.69 -16.63
CA GLY A 74 -17.78 -9.56 -15.24
C GLY A 74 -18.78 -8.43 -14.98
N LYS A 75 -18.85 -7.43 -15.84
CA LYS A 75 -19.79 -6.30 -15.68
C LYS A 75 -21.26 -6.70 -15.86
N THR A 76 -21.54 -7.79 -16.54
CA THR A 76 -22.89 -8.33 -16.75
C THR A 76 -23.34 -9.33 -15.69
N GLY A 77 -22.51 -9.65 -14.72
CA GLY A 77 -22.81 -10.19 -13.37
C GLY A 77 -23.37 -11.61 -13.27
N SER A 78 -23.91 -12.21 -14.31
CA SER A 78 -24.47 -13.56 -14.23
C SER A 78 -24.56 -14.21 -15.61
N GLY A 79 -24.16 -15.48 -15.68
CA GLY A 79 -24.22 -16.25 -16.92
C GLY A 79 -23.28 -17.45 -16.96
N PRO A 80 -21.96 -17.33 -16.72
CA PRO A 80 -21.07 -18.47 -16.67
C PRO A 80 -21.46 -19.46 -15.58
N ARG A 81 -21.50 -20.77 -15.97
CA ARG A 81 -21.65 -21.89 -15.03
C ARG A 81 -20.47 -22.82 -15.20
N PRO A 82 -19.26 -22.36 -14.79
CA PRO A 82 -18.06 -23.12 -15.07
C PRO A 82 -18.08 -24.47 -14.38
N HIS A 83 -17.50 -25.45 -15.04
CA HIS A 83 -17.03 -26.67 -14.44
C HIS A 83 -15.52 -26.56 -14.15
N PHE A 84 -14.78 -25.94 -15.08
CA PHE A 84 -13.39 -25.57 -14.90
C PHE A 84 -13.21 -24.09 -15.19
N ALA A 85 -12.53 -23.38 -14.27
CA ALA A 85 -12.12 -22.00 -14.45
C ALA A 85 -10.61 -21.88 -14.19
N LEU A 86 -9.91 -21.25 -15.13
CA LEU A 86 -8.47 -21.06 -15.11
C LEU A 86 -8.22 -19.55 -15.03
N LEU A 87 -7.66 -19.05 -13.93
CA LEU A 87 -7.26 -17.66 -13.76
C LEU A 87 -5.75 -17.57 -13.94
N ASP A 88 -5.34 -16.88 -14.98
CA ASP A 88 -3.95 -16.66 -15.31
C ASP A 88 -3.50 -15.27 -14.84
N GLU A 89 -2.23 -15.17 -14.43
CA GLU A 89 -1.60 -13.94 -13.96
C GLU A 89 -2.45 -13.22 -12.90
N LEU A 90 -2.76 -13.92 -11.80
CA LEU A 90 -3.65 -13.41 -10.76
C LEU A 90 -3.18 -12.04 -10.21
N HIS A 91 -1.87 -11.77 -10.20
CA HIS A 91 -1.29 -10.51 -9.78
C HIS A 91 -1.65 -9.31 -10.69
N GLU A 92 -2.09 -9.55 -11.91
CA GLU A 92 -2.55 -8.52 -12.84
C GLU A 92 -4.06 -8.21 -12.68
N HIS A 93 -4.81 -9.04 -11.95
CA HIS A 93 -6.23 -8.80 -11.72
C HIS A 93 -6.43 -7.64 -10.75
N PRO A 94 -7.16 -6.57 -11.14
CA PRO A 94 -7.32 -5.40 -10.30
C PRO A 94 -8.23 -5.64 -9.08
N ASP A 95 -9.09 -6.65 -9.14
CA ASP A 95 -10.04 -7.00 -8.08
C ASP A 95 -10.55 -8.45 -8.21
N ARG A 96 -11.35 -8.91 -7.23
CA ARG A 96 -11.93 -10.27 -7.18
C ARG A 96 -13.05 -10.52 -8.18
N SER A 97 -13.54 -9.53 -8.92
CA SER A 97 -14.80 -9.60 -9.65
C SER A 97 -14.89 -10.78 -10.63
N VAL A 98 -13.81 -11.12 -11.31
CA VAL A 98 -13.75 -12.24 -12.26
C VAL A 98 -13.74 -13.57 -11.51
N GLY A 99 -12.92 -13.72 -10.48
CA GLY A 99 -12.87 -14.91 -9.62
C GLY A 99 -14.23 -15.21 -9.02
N GLU A 100 -14.81 -14.24 -8.31
CA GLU A 100 -16.14 -14.38 -7.68
C GLU A 100 -17.27 -14.68 -8.67
N MET A 101 -17.22 -14.10 -9.87
CA MET A 101 -18.21 -14.40 -10.92
C MET A 101 -18.16 -15.88 -11.30
N LEU A 102 -16.96 -16.44 -11.43
CA LEU A 102 -16.74 -17.85 -11.77
C LEU A 102 -17.15 -18.77 -10.62
N GLU A 103 -16.74 -18.47 -9.40
CA GLU A 103 -17.07 -19.22 -8.19
C GLU A 103 -18.58 -19.30 -7.94
N ARG A 104 -19.30 -18.18 -8.11
CA ARG A 104 -20.77 -18.16 -8.02
C ARG A 104 -21.45 -19.12 -9.00
N GLY A 105 -20.81 -19.36 -10.15
CA GLY A 105 -21.27 -20.29 -11.17
C GLY A 105 -21.07 -21.76 -10.83
N PHE A 106 -20.24 -22.10 -9.85
CA PHE A 106 -19.98 -23.48 -9.40
C PHE A 106 -21.17 -24.15 -8.70
N LYS A 107 -22.11 -23.36 -8.19
CA LYS A 107 -23.25 -23.80 -7.38
C LYS A 107 -24.01 -25.04 -7.92
N PHE A 108 -24.00 -25.22 -9.23
CA PHE A 108 -24.74 -26.30 -9.90
C PHE A 108 -23.84 -27.39 -10.48
N ARG A 109 -22.56 -27.41 -10.11
CA ARG A 109 -21.58 -28.41 -10.52
C ARG A 109 -21.30 -29.37 -9.38
N GLN A 110 -21.02 -30.63 -9.71
CA GLN A 110 -20.72 -31.63 -8.68
C GLN A 110 -19.28 -31.49 -8.18
N GLN A 111 -18.33 -31.25 -9.08
CA GLN A 111 -16.91 -31.15 -8.74
C GLN A 111 -16.24 -30.08 -9.60
N PRO A 112 -16.58 -28.80 -9.34
CA PRO A 112 -15.97 -27.70 -10.07
C PRO A 112 -14.51 -27.50 -9.64
N LEU A 113 -13.69 -26.96 -10.56
CA LEU A 113 -12.30 -26.60 -10.27
C LEU A 113 -12.04 -25.15 -10.63
N LEU A 114 -11.52 -24.38 -9.66
CA LEU A 114 -10.86 -23.10 -9.87
C LEU A 114 -9.36 -23.35 -9.82
N PHE A 115 -8.65 -23.03 -10.90
CA PHE A 115 -7.21 -23.17 -11.00
C PHE A 115 -6.59 -21.80 -11.21
N MET A 116 -5.76 -21.35 -10.27
CA MET A 116 -5.11 -20.05 -10.29
C MET A 116 -3.60 -20.20 -10.42
N ILE A 117 -2.99 -19.41 -11.31
CA ILE A 117 -1.53 -19.33 -11.46
C ILE A 117 -1.08 -17.89 -11.49
N THR A 118 0.07 -17.60 -10.88
CA THR A 118 0.57 -16.25 -10.77
C THR A 118 2.03 -16.20 -10.38
N ASN A 119 2.68 -15.11 -10.71
CA ASN A 119 3.89 -14.61 -10.05
C ASN A 119 3.51 -13.76 -8.84
N SER A 120 4.51 -13.25 -8.10
CA SER A 120 4.29 -12.30 -7.01
C SER A 120 3.83 -10.94 -7.53
N GLY A 121 3.03 -10.27 -6.73
CA GLY A 121 2.58 -8.91 -6.98
C GLY A 121 3.42 -7.85 -6.26
N SER A 122 2.95 -6.61 -6.35
CA SER A 122 3.52 -5.45 -5.65
C SER A 122 2.54 -4.82 -4.65
N ASP A 123 1.31 -5.30 -4.60
CA ASP A 123 0.26 -4.79 -3.70
C ASP A 123 -0.18 -5.90 -2.74
N ARG A 124 0.17 -5.76 -1.47
CA ARG A 124 -0.22 -6.68 -0.39
C ARG A 124 -1.66 -6.49 0.10
N ASN A 125 -2.43 -5.60 -0.51
CA ASN A 125 -3.87 -5.47 -0.31
C ASN A 125 -4.66 -6.02 -1.52
N SER A 126 -3.98 -6.69 -2.44
CA SER A 126 -4.59 -7.23 -3.65
C SER A 126 -5.28 -8.57 -3.41
N PHE A 127 -6.21 -8.92 -4.29
CA PHE A 127 -6.80 -10.25 -4.37
C PHE A 127 -5.72 -11.35 -4.47
N CYS A 128 -4.68 -11.12 -5.27
CA CYS A 128 -3.57 -12.06 -5.41
C CYS A 128 -2.81 -12.29 -4.09
N TRP A 129 -2.61 -11.25 -3.29
CA TRP A 129 -1.97 -11.40 -1.98
C TRP A 129 -2.81 -12.23 -1.01
N GLU A 130 -4.12 -12.02 -0.96
CA GLU A 130 -5.01 -12.78 -0.09
C GLU A 130 -5.01 -14.27 -0.45
N GLU A 131 -5.04 -14.61 -1.75
CA GLU A 131 -4.93 -15.99 -2.23
C GLU A 131 -3.53 -16.58 -1.96
N HIS A 132 -2.46 -15.79 -2.09
CA HIS A 132 -1.11 -16.20 -1.72
C HIS A 132 -1.00 -16.52 -0.23
N GLU A 133 -1.49 -15.65 0.66
CA GLU A 133 -1.51 -15.88 2.11
C GLU A 133 -2.32 -17.13 2.48
N HIS A 134 -3.45 -17.35 1.80
CA HIS A 134 -4.23 -18.56 1.98
C HIS A 134 -3.44 -19.80 1.52
N ALA A 135 -2.84 -19.76 0.34
CA ALA A 135 -2.01 -20.85 -0.20
C ALA A 135 -0.83 -21.19 0.74
N VAL A 136 -0.13 -20.18 1.24
CA VAL A 136 0.97 -20.37 2.20
C VAL A 136 0.47 -21.04 3.48
N ARG A 137 -0.66 -20.62 4.03
CA ARG A 137 -1.25 -21.26 5.22
C ARG A 137 -1.67 -22.70 4.97
N VAL A 138 -2.25 -23.00 3.81
CA VAL A 138 -2.62 -24.37 3.42
C VAL A 138 -1.39 -25.26 3.34
N VAL A 139 -0.31 -24.78 2.70
CA VAL A 139 0.96 -25.51 2.60
C VAL A 139 1.63 -25.67 3.96
N ALA A 140 1.66 -24.58 4.76
CA ALA A 140 2.29 -24.60 6.08
C ALA A 140 1.50 -25.44 7.11
N GLY A 141 0.18 -25.57 6.98
CA GLY A 141 -0.67 -26.24 7.98
C GLY A 141 -0.55 -25.58 9.36
N THR A 142 -0.76 -26.36 10.42
CA THR A 142 -0.68 -25.90 11.81
C THR A 142 0.61 -26.29 12.54
N LYS A 143 1.47 -27.09 11.92
CA LYS A 143 2.73 -27.57 12.48
C LYS A 143 3.90 -27.18 11.59
N THR A 144 5.07 -27.07 12.20
CA THR A 144 6.34 -26.89 11.47
C THR A 144 6.67 -28.18 10.71
N PRO A 145 7.18 -28.11 9.48
CA PRO A 145 7.69 -29.28 8.75
C PRO A 145 8.78 -30.00 9.50
N ASP A 146 8.79 -31.34 9.45
CA ASP A 146 9.84 -32.17 10.09
C ASP A 146 11.13 -32.17 9.27
N ASP A 147 11.04 -31.94 7.97
CA ASP A 147 12.19 -31.74 7.09
C ASP A 147 11.87 -30.78 5.95
N ASP A 148 12.86 -30.44 5.14
CA ASP A 148 12.79 -29.43 4.09
C ASP A 148 11.81 -29.77 2.95
N PHE A 149 11.33 -31.00 2.86
CA PHE A 149 10.56 -31.46 1.71
C PHE A 149 9.22 -32.11 2.06
N ILE A 150 9.06 -32.60 3.28
CA ILE A 150 7.85 -33.32 3.72
C ILE A 150 7.14 -32.52 4.80
N TYR A 151 6.00 -32.00 4.43
CA TYR A 151 5.14 -31.28 5.35
C TYR A 151 4.17 -32.26 6.05
N VAL A 152 4.25 -32.35 7.36
CA VAL A 152 3.45 -33.27 8.20
C VAL A 152 2.52 -32.49 9.11
N GLY A 153 2.01 -31.36 8.65
CA GLY A 153 1.11 -30.50 9.42
C GLY A 153 -0.33 -31.00 9.45
N GLU A 154 -1.12 -30.39 10.31
CA GLU A 154 -2.56 -30.61 10.34
C GLU A 154 -3.20 -29.92 9.11
N VAL A 155 -4.13 -30.63 8.45
CA VAL A 155 -4.85 -30.10 7.29
C VAL A 155 -5.75 -28.98 7.74
N ILE A 156 -5.53 -27.78 7.18
CA ILE A 156 -6.36 -26.59 7.43
C ILE A 156 -7.56 -26.56 6.48
N ASP A 157 -7.32 -26.89 5.21
CA ASP A 157 -8.31 -26.93 4.14
C ASP A 157 -7.96 -28.05 3.17
N ASP A 158 -8.77 -29.11 3.14
CA ASP A 158 -8.57 -30.27 2.26
C ASP A 158 -9.24 -30.08 0.88
N THR A 159 -9.91 -28.97 0.65
CA THR A 159 -10.51 -28.61 -0.64
C THR A 159 -9.57 -27.81 -1.53
N THR A 160 -8.47 -27.31 -0.97
CA THR A 160 -7.47 -26.49 -1.66
C THR A 160 -6.15 -27.22 -1.77
N PHE A 161 -5.64 -27.35 -2.99
CA PHE A 161 -4.26 -27.72 -3.28
C PHE A 161 -3.45 -26.45 -3.57
N ALA A 162 -2.31 -26.28 -2.91
CA ALA A 162 -1.41 -25.18 -3.15
C ALA A 162 0.03 -25.65 -3.43
N TYR A 163 0.71 -24.99 -4.35
CA TYR A 163 2.11 -25.17 -4.67
C TYR A 163 2.78 -23.81 -4.76
N VAL A 164 3.67 -23.50 -3.83
CA VAL A 164 4.31 -22.20 -3.68
C VAL A 164 5.81 -22.35 -3.88
N CYS A 165 6.35 -21.66 -4.90
CA CYS A 165 7.79 -21.58 -5.17
C CYS A 165 8.21 -20.13 -4.93
N ALA A 166 8.93 -19.89 -3.83
CA ALA A 166 9.39 -18.56 -3.45
C ALA A 166 10.72 -18.65 -2.73
N LEU A 167 11.39 -17.52 -2.60
CA LEU A 167 12.58 -17.39 -1.75
C LEU A 167 12.19 -17.33 -0.28
N ASP A 168 13.08 -17.78 0.59
CA ASP A 168 12.97 -17.58 2.04
C ASP A 168 13.31 -16.13 2.42
N LYS A 169 12.95 -15.74 3.63
CA LYS A 169 13.10 -14.35 4.10
C LYS A 169 14.53 -13.83 4.05
N ASP A 170 15.49 -14.70 4.30
CA ASP A 170 16.91 -14.36 4.40
C ASP A 170 17.70 -14.62 3.10
N ASP A 171 17.01 -15.06 2.03
CA ASP A 171 17.63 -15.28 0.73
C ASP A 171 17.84 -13.96 -0.01
N ASP A 172 19.02 -13.76 -0.55
CA ASP A 172 19.33 -12.65 -1.45
C ASP A 172 19.65 -13.16 -2.86
N PRO A 173 18.70 -13.12 -3.80
CA PRO A 173 18.93 -13.64 -5.15
C PRO A 173 19.94 -12.83 -5.96
N LEU A 174 20.29 -11.61 -5.51
CA LEU A 174 21.28 -10.79 -6.19
C LEU A 174 22.71 -11.20 -5.85
N GLU A 175 22.93 -11.71 -4.63
CA GLU A 175 24.27 -12.09 -4.16
C GLU A 175 24.48 -13.60 -4.10
N ASP A 176 23.40 -14.40 -3.85
CA ASP A 176 23.49 -15.85 -3.71
C ASP A 176 22.69 -16.61 -4.80
N PRO A 177 23.36 -17.08 -5.87
CA PRO A 177 22.70 -17.88 -6.91
C PRO A 177 22.13 -19.22 -6.42
N THR A 178 22.56 -19.74 -5.28
CA THR A 178 22.10 -21.05 -4.79
C THR A 178 20.63 -21.05 -4.40
N CYS A 179 20.08 -19.89 -4.02
CA CYS A 179 18.67 -19.73 -3.67
C CYS A 179 17.73 -19.70 -4.90
N TRP A 180 18.25 -19.48 -6.13
CA TRP A 180 17.42 -19.28 -7.32
C TRP A 180 16.48 -20.46 -7.61
N LYS A 181 16.92 -21.69 -7.31
CA LYS A 181 16.14 -22.91 -7.53
C LYS A 181 14.87 -22.97 -6.69
N LYS A 182 14.84 -22.29 -5.53
CA LYS A 182 13.65 -22.23 -4.68
C LYS A 182 12.47 -21.57 -5.39
N ALA A 183 12.70 -20.46 -6.08
CA ALA A 183 11.69 -19.78 -6.88
C ALA A 183 11.54 -20.39 -8.29
N ASN A 184 12.55 -21.12 -8.79
CA ASN A 184 12.59 -21.66 -10.13
C ASN A 184 12.90 -23.17 -10.11
N PRO A 185 11.94 -24.04 -9.75
CA PRO A 185 12.18 -25.48 -9.58
C PRO A 185 12.65 -26.19 -10.86
N LEU A 186 12.39 -25.61 -12.04
CA LEU A 186 12.83 -26.13 -13.35
C LEU A 186 14.13 -25.49 -13.84
N LEU A 187 14.88 -24.82 -12.97
CA LEU A 187 16.20 -24.28 -13.28
C LEU A 187 17.15 -25.40 -13.69
N GLY A 188 17.85 -25.19 -14.81
CA GLY A 188 18.70 -26.19 -15.46
C GLY A 188 17.95 -27.13 -16.41
N THR A 189 16.61 -27.07 -16.49
CA THR A 189 15.80 -27.87 -17.42
C THR A 189 15.13 -27.02 -18.49
N ILE A 190 14.33 -26.05 -18.09
CA ILE A 190 13.63 -25.09 -19.00
C ILE A 190 14.30 -23.73 -18.94
N LEU A 191 14.68 -23.29 -17.76
CA LEU A 191 15.34 -22.01 -17.50
C LEU A 191 16.82 -22.27 -17.20
N THR A 192 17.72 -21.49 -17.83
CA THR A 192 19.15 -21.66 -17.63
C THR A 192 19.69 -20.72 -16.54
N GLU A 193 20.77 -21.13 -15.87
CA GLU A 193 21.45 -20.29 -14.87
C GLU A 193 22.04 -19.03 -15.51
N GLU A 194 22.56 -19.15 -16.74
CA GLU A 194 23.10 -18.01 -17.49
C GLU A 194 22.05 -16.92 -17.70
N TYR A 195 20.82 -17.30 -18.06
CA TYR A 195 19.73 -16.34 -18.23
C TYR A 195 19.41 -15.60 -16.91
N LEU A 196 19.32 -16.32 -15.78
CA LEU A 196 19.07 -15.66 -14.49
C LEU A 196 20.25 -14.77 -14.07
N ALA A 197 21.49 -15.18 -14.35
CA ALA A 197 22.67 -14.36 -14.09
C ALA A 197 22.64 -13.04 -14.88
N GLU A 198 22.24 -13.08 -16.15
CA GLU A 198 22.06 -11.87 -16.98
C GLU A 198 20.97 -10.97 -16.41
N VAL A 199 19.85 -11.55 -15.98
CA VAL A 199 18.73 -10.82 -15.38
C VAL A 199 19.15 -10.15 -14.06
N VAL A 200 19.90 -10.85 -13.21
CA VAL A 200 20.46 -10.31 -11.96
C VAL A 200 21.46 -9.19 -12.25
N ALA A 201 22.34 -9.35 -13.25
CA ALA A 201 23.26 -8.29 -13.65
C ALA A 201 22.50 -7.02 -14.10
N GLN A 202 21.39 -7.18 -14.82
CA GLN A 202 20.54 -6.05 -15.18
C GLN A 202 19.90 -5.39 -13.96
N ALA A 203 19.43 -6.17 -12.95
CA ALA A 203 18.87 -5.63 -11.73
C ALA A 203 19.88 -4.78 -10.96
N LYS A 204 21.15 -5.23 -10.88
CA LYS A 204 22.25 -4.49 -10.23
C LYS A 204 22.62 -3.20 -10.96
N GLN A 205 22.54 -3.19 -12.28
CA GLN A 205 22.95 -2.04 -13.11
C GLN A 205 21.85 -1.01 -13.33
N ILE A 206 20.58 -1.42 -13.30
CA ILE A 206 19.43 -0.58 -13.67
C ILE A 206 18.40 -0.64 -12.53
N PRO A 207 18.46 0.29 -11.55
CA PRO A 207 17.57 0.26 -10.37
C PRO A 207 16.07 0.15 -10.70
N GLY A 208 15.62 0.78 -11.78
CA GLY A 208 14.22 0.70 -12.21
C GLY A 208 13.76 -0.68 -12.69
N LYS A 209 14.66 -1.63 -12.90
CA LYS A 209 14.32 -3.02 -13.25
C LYS A 209 14.26 -3.95 -12.03
N LEU A 210 14.86 -3.55 -10.92
CA LEU A 210 15.04 -4.40 -9.73
C LEU A 210 13.72 -5.02 -9.25
N ASN A 211 12.71 -4.22 -8.96
CA ASN A 211 11.43 -4.71 -8.44
C ASN A 211 10.73 -5.68 -9.41
N GLY A 212 10.75 -5.37 -10.71
CA GLY A 212 10.18 -6.25 -11.73
C GLY A 212 10.90 -7.59 -11.79
N ILE A 213 12.23 -7.58 -11.70
CA ILE A 213 13.06 -8.79 -11.72
C ILE A 213 12.83 -9.63 -10.45
N LEU A 214 12.86 -9.04 -9.28
CA LEU A 214 12.60 -9.73 -8.02
C LEU A 214 11.23 -10.40 -8.03
N ARG A 215 10.21 -9.71 -8.52
CA ARG A 215 8.84 -10.20 -8.58
C ARG A 215 8.64 -11.32 -9.59
N LEU A 216 9.09 -11.10 -10.83
CA LEU A 216 8.76 -11.99 -11.95
C LEU A 216 9.72 -13.17 -12.13
N HIS A 217 10.94 -13.08 -11.59
CA HIS A 217 11.93 -14.15 -11.70
C HIS A 217 12.24 -14.86 -10.37
N PHE A 218 11.97 -14.19 -9.24
CA PHE A 218 12.30 -14.75 -7.92
C PHE A 218 11.10 -14.84 -6.97
N CYS A 219 9.90 -14.52 -7.46
CA CYS A 219 8.66 -14.57 -6.68
C CYS A 219 8.70 -13.79 -5.36
N VAL A 220 9.50 -12.72 -5.31
CA VAL A 220 9.58 -11.82 -4.16
C VAL A 220 8.47 -10.78 -4.24
N TRP A 221 7.67 -10.65 -3.18
CA TRP A 221 6.68 -9.58 -3.07
C TRP A 221 7.39 -8.26 -2.80
N THR A 222 7.43 -7.41 -3.81
CA THR A 222 8.05 -6.07 -3.72
C THR A 222 6.99 -5.03 -3.34
N SER A 223 7.45 -3.86 -2.87
CA SER A 223 6.58 -2.69 -2.82
C SER A 223 6.28 -2.22 -4.24
N ALA A 224 5.13 -1.53 -4.44
CA ALA A 224 4.80 -0.96 -5.74
C ALA A 224 5.98 -0.11 -6.26
N ASP A 225 6.27 -0.18 -7.57
CA ASP A 225 7.38 0.56 -8.22
C ASP A 225 7.32 2.09 -8.00
N LYS A 226 6.25 2.57 -7.35
CA LYS A 226 5.98 3.97 -7.03
C LYS A 226 5.77 4.20 -5.53
N ALA A 227 6.07 3.24 -4.68
CA ALA A 227 6.03 3.47 -3.24
C ALA A 227 7.02 4.57 -2.88
N TRP A 228 6.59 5.52 -2.06
CA TRP A 228 7.43 6.62 -1.60
C TRP A 228 8.65 6.10 -0.82
N MET A 229 8.48 5.05 0.00
CA MET A 229 9.53 4.52 0.87
C MET A 229 9.35 3.00 1.09
N PRO A 230 10.44 2.23 1.27
CA PRO A 230 10.35 0.82 1.64
C PRO A 230 9.65 0.61 2.98
N ARG A 231 8.85 -0.44 3.09
CA ARG A 231 8.09 -0.77 4.29
C ARG A 231 9.00 -0.98 5.51
N ASP A 232 10.06 -1.76 5.35
CA ASP A 232 10.99 -2.09 6.44
C ASP A 232 11.67 -0.85 7.00
N THR A 233 11.95 0.15 6.17
CA THR A 233 12.51 1.45 6.59
C THR A 233 11.53 2.22 7.47
N VAL A 234 10.24 2.20 7.15
CA VAL A 234 9.19 2.84 7.97
C VAL A 234 8.94 2.04 9.25
N GLU A 235 8.89 0.70 9.18
CA GLU A 235 8.70 -0.16 10.35
C GLU A 235 9.83 -0.02 11.36
N ALA A 236 11.06 0.21 10.91
CA ALA A 236 12.23 0.41 11.78
C ALA A 236 12.14 1.63 12.69
N VAL A 237 11.33 2.62 12.35
CA VAL A 237 11.10 3.84 13.15
C VAL A 237 9.75 3.85 13.86
N MET A 238 8.95 2.77 13.73
CA MET A 238 7.68 2.63 14.44
C MET A 238 7.87 2.02 15.82
N ASP A 239 7.20 2.61 16.81
CA ASP A 239 7.25 2.19 18.21
C ASP A 239 5.86 2.32 18.85
N ASP A 240 5.66 1.61 19.96
CA ASP A 240 4.45 1.71 20.77
C ASP A 240 4.74 2.64 21.97
N PHE A 241 4.17 3.83 21.91
CA PHE A 241 4.26 4.81 23.00
C PHE A 241 2.93 5.55 23.20
N GLU A 242 2.73 6.05 24.43
CA GLU A 242 1.55 6.86 24.76
C GLU A 242 1.95 8.34 24.84
N PRO A 243 1.47 9.18 23.89
CA PRO A 243 1.92 10.57 23.77
C PRO A 243 1.75 11.42 25.04
N ILE A 244 0.65 11.24 25.74
CA ILE A 244 0.36 12.01 26.97
C ILE A 244 1.32 11.60 28.09
N ASP A 245 1.57 10.31 28.27
CA ASP A 245 2.41 9.79 29.34
C ASP A 245 3.87 10.25 29.20
N GLU A 246 4.37 10.32 27.95
CA GLU A 246 5.78 10.66 27.69
C GLU A 246 6.01 12.16 27.45
N HIS A 247 5.00 12.90 26.98
CA HIS A 247 5.20 14.23 26.42
C HIS A 247 4.27 15.32 26.96
N ALA A 248 3.42 15.05 27.95
CA ALA A 248 2.56 16.09 28.55
C ALA A 248 3.36 17.37 28.92
N GLY A 249 2.80 18.52 28.58
CA GLY A 249 3.39 19.83 28.83
C GLY A 249 4.54 20.22 27.91
N LYS A 250 4.96 19.36 26.97
CA LYS A 250 5.98 19.73 25.97
C LYS A 250 5.38 20.50 24.80
N GLN A 251 6.24 21.15 24.01
CA GLN A 251 5.83 21.82 22.78
C GLN A 251 5.30 20.81 21.77
N LEU A 252 4.07 21.05 21.32
CA LEU A 252 3.37 20.21 20.34
C LEU A 252 3.11 21.00 19.06
N PHE A 253 3.53 20.45 17.95
CA PHE A 253 3.24 20.92 16.62
C PHE A 253 2.11 20.10 16.03
N LEU A 254 1.12 20.76 15.43
CA LEU A 254 -0.03 20.11 14.82
C LEU A 254 -0.08 20.37 13.32
N SER A 255 -0.65 19.44 12.59
CA SER A 255 -1.11 19.71 11.24
C SER A 255 -2.40 18.96 10.95
N VAL A 256 -3.23 19.51 10.06
CA VAL A 256 -4.49 18.89 9.68
C VAL A 256 -4.63 18.84 8.16
N ASP A 257 -4.95 17.66 7.66
CA ASP A 257 -5.38 17.44 6.28
C ASP A 257 -6.89 17.17 6.27
N LEU A 258 -7.64 18.19 5.84
CA LEU A 258 -9.10 18.21 5.88
C LEU A 258 -9.71 17.70 4.59
N SER A 259 -10.64 16.78 4.72
CA SER A 259 -11.44 16.31 3.59
C SER A 259 -12.75 17.11 3.44
N ALA A 260 -13.07 17.52 2.23
CA ALA A 260 -14.20 18.42 1.96
C ALA A 260 -15.59 17.80 2.18
N ALA A 261 -15.78 16.48 2.12
CA ALA A 261 -17.12 15.90 2.26
C ALA A 261 -17.23 14.39 2.53
N ARG A 262 -16.38 13.53 1.97
CA ARG A 262 -16.58 12.07 1.99
C ARG A 262 -15.26 11.30 2.17
N ASP A 263 -14.20 12.00 2.45
CA ASP A 263 -12.84 11.45 2.58
C ASP A 263 -12.41 11.29 4.03
N MET A 264 -11.20 10.82 4.27
CA MET A 264 -10.59 10.77 5.59
C MET A 264 -10.06 12.15 5.96
N THR A 265 -10.15 12.55 7.22
CA THR A 265 -9.42 13.69 7.79
C THR A 265 -8.37 13.17 8.74
N ALA A 266 -7.17 13.69 8.66
CA ALA A 266 -6.08 13.33 9.53
C ALA A 266 -5.51 14.55 10.27
N LEU A 267 -5.27 14.39 11.56
CA LEU A 267 -4.52 15.29 12.42
C LEU A 267 -3.19 14.61 12.75
N ALA A 268 -2.08 15.23 12.39
CA ALA A 268 -0.76 14.76 12.77
C ALA A 268 -0.16 15.65 13.86
N CYS A 269 0.55 15.02 14.77
CA CYS A 269 1.16 15.60 15.96
C CYS A 269 2.65 15.31 15.95
N ALA A 270 3.47 16.28 16.35
CA ALA A 270 4.92 16.14 16.49
C ALA A 270 5.42 16.84 17.75
N VAL A 271 6.25 16.14 18.51
CA VAL A 271 7.02 16.69 19.63
C VAL A 271 8.49 16.59 19.30
N LYS A 272 9.24 17.69 19.49
CA LYS A 272 10.70 17.66 19.40
C LYS A 272 11.28 17.03 20.64
N THR A 273 12.08 15.97 20.47
CA THR A 273 12.67 15.22 21.60
C THR A 273 14.13 15.60 21.87
N GLY A 274 14.79 16.22 20.90
CA GLY A 274 16.19 16.63 21.03
C GLY A 274 16.85 16.88 19.68
N THR A 275 18.14 16.57 19.61
CA THR A 275 18.93 16.61 18.36
C THR A 275 19.76 15.34 18.21
N LYS A 276 20.10 15.00 16.97
CA LYS A 276 21.03 13.92 16.59
C LYS A 276 22.16 14.52 15.76
N SER A 277 23.39 14.21 16.15
CA SER A 277 24.58 14.62 15.39
C SER A 277 24.72 13.77 14.15
N MET A 278 24.88 14.41 13.00
CA MET A 278 25.07 13.75 11.71
C MET A 278 26.36 14.30 11.06
N ASP A 279 27.20 13.39 10.57
CA ASP A 279 28.42 13.75 9.86
C ASP A 279 28.10 14.17 8.43
N ARG A 280 28.76 15.21 7.95
CA ARG A 280 28.71 15.67 6.57
C ARG A 280 29.89 15.13 5.75
N GLU A 281 29.76 15.14 4.43
CA GLU A 281 30.80 14.72 3.50
C GLU A 281 32.11 15.53 3.67
N ASP A 282 32.04 16.79 4.11
CA ASP A 282 33.19 17.66 4.39
C ASP A 282 33.87 17.40 5.74
N GLY A 283 33.40 16.38 6.48
CA GLY A 283 33.90 16.04 7.81
C GLY A 283 33.38 16.93 8.95
N SER A 284 32.50 17.89 8.66
CA SER A 284 31.80 18.67 9.70
C SER A 284 30.60 17.90 10.22
N THR A 285 30.17 18.24 11.45
CA THR A 285 28.98 17.66 12.09
C THR A 285 27.86 18.68 12.14
N ILE A 286 26.62 18.23 11.86
CA ILE A 286 25.41 19.04 12.01
C ILE A 286 24.48 18.41 13.04
N GLU A 287 23.87 19.23 13.88
CA GLU A 287 22.82 18.82 14.80
C GLU A 287 21.45 18.97 14.14
N LEU A 288 20.77 17.85 13.92
CA LEU A 288 19.43 17.81 13.33
C LEU A 288 18.38 17.42 14.37
N PRO A 289 17.16 18.00 14.32
CA PRO A 289 16.13 17.72 15.30
C PRO A 289 15.65 16.28 15.23
N THR A 290 15.31 15.72 16.39
CA THR A 290 14.62 14.44 16.54
C THR A 290 13.18 14.65 16.96
N PHE A 291 12.28 13.72 16.56
CA PHE A 291 10.85 13.86 16.73
C PHE A 291 10.20 12.58 17.22
N ASP A 292 9.19 12.72 18.08
CA ASP A 292 8.17 11.71 18.31
C ASP A 292 6.87 12.19 17.68
N MET A 293 6.26 11.35 16.83
CA MET A 293 5.11 11.73 16.01
C MET A 293 4.02 10.67 16.05
N TRP A 294 2.75 11.12 15.96
CA TRP A 294 1.58 10.25 15.84
C TRP A 294 0.51 10.91 15.01
N ILE A 295 -0.49 10.11 14.63
CA ILE A 295 -1.67 10.61 13.93
C ILE A 295 -2.96 10.22 14.66
N GLU A 296 -3.98 11.02 14.44
CA GLU A 296 -5.37 10.71 14.72
C GLU A 296 -6.16 10.91 13.43
N ALA A 297 -7.12 10.04 13.15
CA ALA A 297 -7.86 10.09 11.90
C ALA A 297 -9.36 9.89 12.10
N TRP A 298 -10.17 10.51 11.23
CA TRP A 298 -11.62 10.45 11.25
C TRP A 298 -12.19 10.06 9.89
N THR A 299 -13.27 9.28 9.92
CA THR A 299 -14.05 8.88 8.75
C THR A 299 -15.54 9.00 9.04
N PRO A 300 -16.43 9.24 8.04
CA PRO A 300 -17.88 9.25 8.28
C PRO A 300 -18.40 7.86 8.63
N ALA A 301 -19.24 7.76 9.68
CA ALA A 301 -19.80 6.51 10.17
C ALA A 301 -20.75 5.85 9.15
N ASP A 302 -21.66 6.62 8.54
CA ASP A 302 -22.70 6.08 7.64
C ASP A 302 -22.15 5.42 6.37
N THR A 303 -20.96 5.82 5.95
CA THR A 303 -20.31 5.33 4.71
C THR A 303 -19.16 4.36 4.98
N LEU A 304 -18.90 4.01 6.23
CA LEU A 304 -17.73 3.24 6.67
C LEU A 304 -17.54 1.93 5.88
N LYS A 305 -18.57 1.07 5.86
CA LYS A 305 -18.51 -0.23 5.16
C LYS A 305 -18.35 -0.10 3.65
N ALA A 306 -19.08 0.85 3.03
CA ALA A 306 -18.97 1.07 1.60
C ALA A 306 -17.57 1.57 1.21
N ARG A 307 -16.95 2.37 2.06
CA ARG A 307 -15.59 2.91 1.86
C ARG A 307 -14.52 1.85 2.14
N ALA A 308 -14.68 1.05 3.20
CA ALA A 308 -13.80 -0.07 3.47
C ALA A 308 -13.69 -1.00 2.25
N LEU A 309 -14.83 -1.28 1.61
CA LEU A 309 -14.87 -2.08 0.39
C LEU A 309 -14.24 -1.37 -0.82
N ALA A 310 -14.52 -0.07 -1.01
CA ALA A 310 -14.00 0.70 -2.15
C ALA A 310 -12.50 0.93 -2.06
N ASP A 311 -11.99 1.25 -0.88
CA ASP A 311 -10.59 1.54 -0.61
C ASP A 311 -9.79 0.27 -0.25
N LYS A 312 -10.46 -0.90 -0.17
CA LYS A 312 -9.89 -2.20 0.23
C LYS A 312 -9.10 -2.12 1.54
N ALA A 313 -9.64 -1.42 2.51
CA ALA A 313 -9.01 -1.19 3.81
C ALA A 313 -9.99 -1.53 4.94
N PRO A 314 -9.55 -2.21 6.01
CA PRO A 314 -10.42 -2.70 7.08
C PRO A 314 -10.80 -1.56 8.06
N TYR A 315 -11.49 -0.53 7.57
CA TYR A 315 -11.83 0.66 8.35
C TYR A 315 -12.73 0.34 9.56
N ASP A 316 -13.63 -0.64 9.44
CA ASP A 316 -14.46 -1.14 10.51
C ASP A 316 -13.62 -1.74 11.64
N VAL A 317 -12.65 -2.58 11.31
CA VAL A 317 -11.70 -3.15 12.28
C VAL A 317 -10.88 -2.06 12.97
N TRP A 318 -10.39 -1.06 12.20
CA TRP A 318 -9.63 0.04 12.77
C TRP A 318 -10.44 0.95 13.68
N VAL A 319 -11.74 1.11 13.41
CA VAL A 319 -12.67 1.82 14.30
C VAL A 319 -12.88 1.03 15.59
N ASP A 320 -13.14 -0.28 15.49
CA ASP A 320 -13.34 -1.15 16.66
C ASP A 320 -12.10 -1.24 17.55
N GLN A 321 -10.91 -1.15 16.97
CA GLN A 321 -9.61 -1.13 17.67
C GLN A 321 -9.19 0.27 18.16
N GLY A 322 -9.93 1.32 17.83
CA GLY A 322 -9.63 2.70 18.24
C GLY A 322 -8.53 3.41 17.45
N TRP A 323 -8.07 2.85 16.30
CA TRP A 323 -7.09 3.48 15.42
C TRP A 323 -7.67 4.54 14.50
N LEU A 324 -8.97 4.47 14.23
CA LEU A 324 -9.73 5.37 13.37
C LEU A 324 -11.03 5.77 14.09
N SER A 325 -11.35 7.05 14.10
CA SER A 325 -12.59 7.55 14.71
C SER A 325 -13.71 7.67 13.69
N ALA A 326 -14.87 7.11 13.98
CA ALA A 326 -16.06 7.25 13.14
C ALA A 326 -16.89 8.46 13.57
N SER A 327 -16.90 9.54 12.78
CA SER A 327 -17.74 10.70 13.06
C SER A 327 -19.19 10.43 12.63
N PRO A 328 -20.21 10.79 13.44
CA PRO A 328 -21.61 10.55 13.10
C PRO A 328 -22.04 11.22 11.79
N GLY A 329 -22.84 10.51 10.98
CA GLY A 329 -23.38 11.01 9.72
C GLY A 329 -22.56 10.60 8.49
N SER A 330 -22.96 11.13 7.34
CA SER A 330 -22.37 10.83 6.02
C SER A 330 -21.20 11.72 5.63
N ARG A 331 -20.80 12.65 6.50
CA ARG A 331 -19.67 13.59 6.32
C ARG A 331 -18.88 13.69 7.61
N ILE A 332 -17.59 14.02 7.50
CA ILE A 332 -16.78 14.32 8.67
C ILE A 332 -17.28 15.61 9.31
N ARG A 333 -17.49 15.56 10.61
CA ARG A 333 -17.85 16.70 11.44
C ARG A 333 -16.58 17.32 12.00
N PHE A 334 -16.25 18.50 11.58
CA PHE A 334 -15.02 19.20 12.00
C PHE A 334 -15.04 19.63 13.47
N ASP A 335 -16.23 19.74 14.07
CA ASP A 335 -16.36 19.97 15.53
C ASP A 335 -15.68 18.87 16.36
N PHE A 336 -15.72 17.59 15.93
CA PHE A 336 -14.98 16.51 16.61
C PHE A 336 -13.47 16.70 16.54
N VAL A 337 -12.96 17.13 15.38
CA VAL A 337 -11.54 17.41 15.22
C VAL A 337 -11.12 18.65 16.03
N ALA A 338 -11.96 19.70 16.02
CA ALA A 338 -11.75 20.91 16.80
C ALA A 338 -11.75 20.62 18.32
N GLN A 339 -12.70 19.80 18.81
CA GLN A 339 -12.71 19.37 20.21
C GLN A 339 -11.45 18.59 20.60
N ARG A 340 -10.94 17.76 19.67
CA ARG A 340 -9.68 17.04 19.93
C ARG A 340 -8.49 18.00 20.02
N VAL A 341 -8.42 18.99 19.15
CA VAL A 341 -7.41 20.05 19.25
C VAL A 341 -7.52 20.78 20.59
N ALA A 342 -8.76 21.11 21.05
CA ALA A 342 -8.98 21.71 22.35
C ALA A 342 -8.46 20.85 23.51
N GLN A 343 -8.63 19.52 23.46
CA GLN A 343 -8.06 18.61 24.47
C GLN A 343 -6.53 18.64 24.44
N LEU A 344 -5.93 18.60 23.23
CA LEU A 344 -4.48 18.66 23.10
C LEU A 344 -3.87 19.97 23.66
N THR A 345 -4.59 21.11 23.58
CA THR A 345 -4.13 22.37 24.20
C THR A 345 -4.15 22.33 25.72
N GLN A 346 -4.88 21.41 26.34
CA GLN A 346 -4.87 21.22 27.80
C GLN A 346 -3.67 20.37 28.25
N ASP A 347 -3.28 19.41 27.44
CA ASP A 347 -2.24 18.43 27.76
C ASP A 347 -0.84 18.89 27.31
N PHE A 348 -0.76 19.78 26.29
CA PHE A 348 0.49 20.18 25.64
C PHE A 348 0.57 21.69 25.43
N ASP A 349 1.79 22.21 25.24
CA ASP A 349 2.06 23.57 24.78
C ASP A 349 2.00 23.62 23.25
N VAL A 350 0.79 23.80 22.70
CA VAL A 350 0.55 23.75 21.25
C VAL A 350 1.12 25.01 20.58
N GLN A 351 2.08 24.80 19.67
CA GLN A 351 2.80 25.86 18.97
C GLN A 351 2.07 26.41 17.74
N GLY A 352 1.09 25.69 17.24
CA GLY A 352 0.26 26.05 16.09
C GLY A 352 -0.25 24.82 15.33
N ILE A 353 -1.05 25.09 14.30
CA ILE A 353 -1.60 24.07 13.41
C ILE A 353 -1.31 24.39 11.95
N ALA A 354 -0.55 23.52 11.28
CA ALA A 354 -0.31 23.63 9.84
C ALA A 354 -1.49 23.06 9.06
N TYR A 355 -1.91 23.74 7.98
CA TYR A 355 -3.09 23.39 7.21
C TYR A 355 -2.95 23.73 5.73
N ASP A 356 -3.64 22.97 4.87
CA ASP A 356 -3.85 23.40 3.48
C ASP A 356 -4.92 24.51 3.43
N PRO A 357 -4.65 25.65 2.80
CA PRO A 357 -5.63 26.73 2.64
C PRO A 357 -6.96 26.31 2.01
N TYR A 358 -6.99 25.19 1.27
CA TYR A 358 -8.22 24.64 0.72
C TYR A 358 -9.08 24.00 1.81
N ALA A 359 -10.33 24.42 1.95
CA ALA A 359 -11.34 23.92 2.91
C ALA A 359 -11.09 24.22 4.40
N TYR A 360 -10.10 25.01 4.76
CA TYR A 360 -9.77 25.29 6.16
C TYR A 360 -10.76 26.23 6.86
N ASP A 361 -11.43 27.14 6.16
CA ASP A 361 -12.29 28.18 6.76
C ASP A 361 -13.37 27.58 7.69
N LYS A 362 -14.00 26.48 7.29
CA LYS A 362 -15.01 25.81 8.12
C LYS A 362 -14.45 25.22 9.39
N PHE A 363 -13.25 24.67 9.34
CA PHE A 363 -12.59 24.11 10.52
C PHE A 363 -12.17 25.24 11.49
N ARG A 364 -11.72 26.37 10.97
CA ARG A 364 -11.45 27.57 11.77
C ARG A 364 -12.70 28.05 12.49
N GLU A 365 -13.86 28.12 11.81
CA GLU A 365 -15.12 28.48 12.43
C GLU A 365 -15.45 27.56 13.64
N GLU A 366 -15.16 26.26 13.55
CA GLU A 366 -15.37 25.33 14.66
C GLU A 366 -14.39 25.57 15.83
N LEU A 367 -13.12 25.88 15.54
CA LEU A 367 -12.13 26.26 16.57
C LEU A 367 -12.55 27.55 17.28
N ASP A 368 -12.97 28.57 16.51
CA ASP A 368 -13.42 29.85 17.03
C ASP A 368 -14.68 29.68 17.90
N ALA A 369 -15.63 28.80 17.48
CA ALA A 369 -16.86 28.52 18.22
C ALA A 369 -16.65 27.93 19.60
N ILE A 370 -15.54 27.18 19.79
CA ILE A 370 -15.19 26.58 21.07
C ILE A 370 -14.08 27.36 21.83
N GLY A 371 -13.67 28.52 21.28
CA GLY A 371 -12.70 29.42 21.92
C GLY A 371 -11.27 28.88 21.95
N VAL A 372 -10.87 28.08 20.97
CA VAL A 372 -9.50 27.55 20.85
C VAL A 372 -8.65 28.48 20.02
N GLU A 373 -7.73 29.19 20.67
CA GLU A 373 -6.75 30.07 20.02
C GLU A 373 -5.44 29.29 19.77
N VAL A 374 -5.19 28.93 18.50
CA VAL A 374 -3.91 28.32 18.06
C VAL A 374 -3.37 29.09 16.86
N GLU A 375 -2.04 29.23 16.77
CA GLU A 375 -1.41 29.86 15.60
C GLU A 375 -1.71 29.04 14.34
N GLN A 376 -2.22 29.68 13.30
CA GLN A 376 -2.63 29.06 12.05
C GLN A 376 -1.53 29.21 11.01
N ILE A 377 -0.96 28.08 10.55
CA ILE A 377 0.21 28.05 9.67
C ILE A 377 -0.17 27.53 8.30
N PRO A 378 -0.32 28.38 7.26
CA PRO A 378 -0.61 27.92 5.92
C PRO A 378 0.48 27.02 5.37
N HIS A 379 0.10 25.83 4.90
CA HIS A 379 1.00 24.84 4.31
C HIS A 379 0.38 24.25 3.02
N PRO A 380 0.64 24.86 1.87
CA PRO A 380 0.08 24.38 0.59
C PRO A 380 0.55 22.97 0.24
N GLN A 381 -0.36 22.10 -0.20
CA GLN A 381 -0.07 20.70 -0.55
C GLN A 381 0.60 20.53 -1.93
N GLY A 382 0.54 21.48 -2.81
CA GLY A 382 1.10 21.35 -4.17
C GLY A 382 2.61 21.60 -4.26
N GLY A 383 3.23 21.13 -5.35
CA GLY A 383 4.66 21.29 -5.59
C GLY A 383 5.10 22.70 -5.99
N LYS A 384 4.17 23.59 -6.39
CA LYS A 384 4.51 24.89 -6.99
C LYS A 384 4.34 26.08 -6.05
N ARG A 385 3.66 25.93 -4.91
CA ARG A 385 3.34 27.04 -4.01
C ARG A 385 4.08 26.88 -2.70
N ARG A 386 4.65 28.00 -2.23
CA ARG A 386 5.14 28.16 -0.85
C ARG A 386 4.20 29.08 -0.10
N SER A 387 4.02 28.87 1.20
CA SER A 387 3.37 29.84 2.05
C SER A 387 4.31 31.06 2.26
N LYS A 388 3.76 32.14 2.76
CA LYS A 388 4.59 33.22 3.33
C LYS A 388 5.08 32.79 4.69
N ALA A 389 6.32 33.13 5.03
CA ALA A 389 6.77 32.97 6.40
C ALA A 389 5.93 33.82 7.36
N SER A 390 5.79 33.42 8.61
CA SER A 390 5.06 34.21 9.61
C SER A 390 5.78 35.54 9.86
N GLU A 391 5.00 36.58 10.17
CA GLU A 391 5.55 37.92 10.49
C GLU A 391 6.59 37.84 11.59
N LYS A 392 6.34 37.04 12.62
CA LYS A 392 7.30 36.81 13.74
C LYS A 392 8.64 36.27 13.24
N LYS A 393 8.65 35.35 12.26
CA LYS A 393 9.90 34.82 11.67
C LYS A 393 10.60 35.84 10.79
N ILE A 394 9.83 36.60 10.00
CA ILE A 394 10.38 37.68 9.17
C ILE A 394 11.03 38.74 10.02
N GLU A 395 10.40 39.18 11.13
CA GLU A 395 10.94 40.13 12.06
C GLU A 395 12.20 39.61 12.77
N ALA A 396 12.16 38.34 13.23
CA ALA A 396 13.32 37.71 13.86
C ALA A 396 14.53 37.62 12.92
N ALA A 397 14.31 37.23 11.66
CA ALA A 397 15.36 37.17 10.65
C ALA A 397 15.92 38.57 10.35
N LYS A 398 15.05 39.58 10.22
CA LYS A 398 15.42 40.97 10.00
C LYS A 398 16.25 41.53 11.20
N ALA A 399 15.84 41.23 12.44
CA ALA A 399 16.56 41.59 13.61
C ALA A 399 17.95 40.91 13.72
N ALA A 400 18.08 39.70 13.18
CA ALA A 400 19.33 38.94 13.13
C ALA A 400 20.20 39.25 11.90
N GLY A 401 19.76 40.13 10.99
CA GLY A 401 20.48 40.44 9.74
C GLY A 401 20.52 39.27 8.75
N LEU A 402 19.59 38.32 8.86
CA LEU A 402 19.49 37.17 8.02
C LEU A 402 18.54 37.42 6.82
N PRO A 403 18.67 36.65 5.70
CA PRO A 403 17.73 36.71 4.60
C PRO A 403 16.29 36.42 5.05
N GLU A 404 15.32 36.99 4.34
CA GLU A 404 13.92 36.74 4.60
C GLU A 404 13.61 35.22 4.52
N PRO A 405 13.03 34.63 5.60
CA PRO A 405 12.77 33.20 5.64
C PRO A 405 11.70 32.84 4.62
N GLN A 406 11.85 31.68 4.00
CA GLN A 406 10.84 31.12 3.11
C GLN A 406 9.76 30.43 3.95
N GLY A 407 8.51 30.46 3.48
CA GLY A 407 7.43 29.74 4.12
C GLY A 407 7.43 28.25 3.81
N LEU A 408 6.52 27.53 4.45
CA LEU A 408 6.37 26.09 4.30
C LEU A 408 6.02 25.69 2.88
N TRP A 409 6.49 24.52 2.46
CA TRP A 409 6.37 24.01 1.12
C TRP A 409 6.37 22.48 1.13
N MET A 410 5.36 21.84 0.51
CA MET A 410 5.19 20.39 0.57
C MET A 410 6.44 19.58 0.15
N PRO A 411 7.13 19.89 -0.96
CA PRO A 411 8.35 19.15 -1.29
C PRO A 411 9.43 19.22 -0.22
N GLY A 412 9.63 20.37 0.40
CA GLY A 412 10.59 20.50 1.52
C GLY A 412 10.18 19.67 2.73
N SER A 413 8.89 19.63 3.03
CA SER A 413 8.34 18.84 4.14
C SER A 413 8.39 17.32 3.88
N VAL A 414 8.13 16.89 2.65
CA VAL A 414 8.27 15.48 2.23
C VAL A 414 9.74 15.04 2.33
N THR A 415 10.66 15.87 1.83
CA THR A 415 12.11 15.59 1.92
C THR A 415 12.59 15.52 3.37
N GLU A 416 12.12 16.42 4.24
CA GLU A 416 12.51 16.38 5.67
C GLU A 416 11.95 15.14 6.37
N LEU A 417 10.71 14.76 6.12
CA LEU A 417 10.13 13.53 6.66
C LEU A 417 10.91 12.29 6.17
N GLU A 418 11.24 12.22 4.89
CA GLU A 418 12.02 11.14 4.30
C GLU A 418 13.39 11.02 4.96
N ASN A 419 14.11 12.13 5.06
CA ASN A 419 15.42 12.17 5.71
C ASN A 419 15.31 11.80 7.20
N ALA A 420 14.29 12.30 7.92
CA ALA A 420 14.10 11.99 9.33
C ALA A 420 13.85 10.49 9.57
N ILE A 421 13.13 9.82 8.66
CA ILE A 421 12.92 8.37 8.73
C ILE A 421 14.21 7.62 8.41
N ILE A 422 14.89 7.94 7.31
CA ILE A 422 16.13 7.28 6.87
C ILE A 422 17.23 7.45 7.93
N ASP A 423 17.37 8.63 8.49
CA ASP A 423 18.38 8.95 9.50
C ASP A 423 18.03 8.38 10.88
N GLY A 424 16.86 7.79 11.08
CA GLY A 424 16.36 7.37 12.39
C GLY A 424 16.27 8.56 13.37
N ARG A 425 15.79 9.72 12.90
CA ARG A 425 15.54 10.94 13.69
C ARG A 425 14.07 11.10 14.09
N VAL A 426 13.22 10.17 13.69
CA VAL A 426 11.80 10.14 14.04
C VAL A 426 11.45 8.81 14.70
N ARG A 427 10.56 8.87 15.69
CA ARG A 427 9.86 7.73 16.26
C ARG A 427 8.38 7.94 15.96
N LEU A 428 7.77 7.03 15.19
CA LEU A 428 6.37 7.07 14.81
C LEU A 428 5.55 6.15 15.71
N ARG A 429 4.49 6.67 16.33
CA ARG A 429 3.56 5.80 17.04
C ARG A 429 2.91 4.82 16.07
N ARG A 430 2.99 3.53 16.40
CA ARG A 430 2.42 2.46 15.58
C ARG A 430 0.92 2.70 15.37
N ASN A 431 0.51 2.76 14.12
CA ASN A 431 -0.88 2.97 13.73
C ASN A 431 -1.11 2.38 12.32
N PRO A 432 -2.06 1.43 12.15
CA PRO A 432 -2.30 0.79 10.85
C PRO A 432 -2.83 1.75 9.78
N VAL A 433 -3.57 2.80 10.17
CA VAL A 433 -4.02 3.85 9.24
C VAL A 433 -2.82 4.61 8.69
N LEU A 434 -1.87 4.99 9.57
CA LEU A 434 -0.63 5.68 9.15
C LEU A 434 0.23 4.77 8.26
N MET A 435 0.44 3.52 8.66
CA MET A 435 1.22 2.57 7.88
C MET A 435 0.64 2.40 6.47
N THR A 436 -0.68 2.21 6.36
CA THR A 436 -1.36 2.08 5.07
C THR A 436 -1.21 3.34 4.22
N ALA A 437 -1.34 4.52 4.83
CA ALA A 437 -1.18 5.80 4.14
C ALA A 437 0.25 6.00 3.62
N LEU A 438 1.28 5.67 4.41
CA LEU A 438 2.68 5.78 4.00
C LEU A 438 3.04 4.79 2.89
N MET A 439 2.55 3.55 2.99
CA MET A 439 2.79 2.52 1.96
C MET A 439 2.08 2.81 0.65
N GLY A 440 0.91 3.44 0.71
CA GLY A 440 0.15 3.85 -0.47
C GLY A 440 0.49 5.24 -1.01
N ALA A 441 1.39 5.97 -0.34
CA ALA A 441 1.79 7.31 -0.76
C ALA A 441 2.49 7.27 -2.12
N THR A 442 1.94 8.02 -3.06
CA THR A 442 2.52 8.25 -4.38
C THR A 442 2.89 9.71 -4.52
N PHE A 443 3.87 10.00 -5.34
CA PHE A 443 4.37 11.36 -5.52
C PHE A 443 4.45 11.77 -7.00
N ASP A 444 4.34 13.07 -7.23
CA ASP A 444 4.82 13.74 -8.44
C ASP A 444 6.10 14.49 -8.15
N ARG A 445 6.82 14.83 -9.20
CA ARG A 445 8.06 15.60 -9.12
C ARG A 445 8.13 16.64 -10.24
N ASP A 446 8.84 17.72 -9.96
CA ASP A 446 9.21 18.69 -10.97
C ASP A 446 10.55 18.32 -11.65
N PRO A 447 11.01 19.06 -12.66
CA PRO A 447 12.29 18.80 -13.31
C PRO A 447 13.53 18.95 -12.40
N LEU A 448 13.38 19.55 -11.23
CA LEU A 448 14.42 19.70 -10.20
C LEU A 448 14.35 18.61 -9.14
N ASP A 449 13.53 17.57 -9.37
CA ASP A 449 13.25 16.45 -8.47
C ASP A 449 12.60 16.85 -7.12
N ASN A 450 11.97 18.01 -7.05
CA ASN A 450 11.14 18.35 -5.90
C ASN A 450 9.87 17.49 -5.91
N ARG A 451 9.66 16.69 -4.85
CA ARG A 451 8.60 15.67 -4.77
C ARG A 451 7.49 16.10 -3.82
N TRP A 452 6.24 15.86 -4.19
CA TRP A 452 5.06 16.09 -3.34
C TRP A 452 4.05 14.95 -3.48
N PHE A 453 3.32 14.65 -2.42
CA PHE A 453 2.30 13.60 -2.44
C PHE A 453 1.11 13.95 -3.33
N VAL A 454 0.55 12.93 -4.02
CA VAL A 454 -0.56 13.07 -4.95
C VAL A 454 -1.67 12.09 -4.61
N LYS A 455 -2.75 12.58 -4.00
CA LYS A 455 -3.92 11.77 -3.58
C LYS A 455 -4.63 11.07 -4.75
N THR A 456 -4.71 11.71 -5.91
CA THR A 456 -5.41 11.15 -7.09
C THR A 456 -4.72 9.96 -7.74
N LYS A 457 -3.45 9.71 -7.42
CA LYS A 457 -2.65 8.59 -7.93
C LYS A 457 -2.49 7.47 -6.90
N ALA A 458 -2.87 7.71 -5.67
CA ALA A 458 -2.79 6.73 -4.60
C ALA A 458 -3.91 5.69 -4.71
N SER A 459 -3.61 4.44 -4.43
CA SER A 459 -4.58 3.34 -4.40
C SER A 459 -5.39 3.29 -3.09
N VAL A 460 -4.90 3.98 -2.06
CA VAL A 460 -5.51 4.10 -0.72
C VAL A 460 -5.53 5.55 -0.27
N ARG A 461 -6.20 5.83 0.84
CA ARG A 461 -6.22 7.18 1.43
C ARG A 461 -4.87 7.50 2.07
N ILE A 462 -4.28 8.61 1.66
CA ILE A 462 -2.95 9.06 2.11
C ILE A 462 -2.99 10.34 2.97
N ASP A 463 -4.17 10.73 3.45
CA ASP A 463 -4.38 11.95 4.25
C ASP A 463 -3.47 11.97 5.50
N ALA A 464 -3.29 10.81 6.16
CA ALA A 464 -2.38 10.69 7.29
C ALA A 464 -0.90 10.92 6.92
N ALA A 465 -0.46 10.46 5.74
CA ALA A 465 0.90 10.71 5.26
C ALA A 465 1.11 12.18 4.89
N VAL A 466 0.11 12.81 4.27
CA VAL A 466 0.12 14.25 3.93
C VAL A 466 0.19 15.09 5.20
N ALA A 467 -0.67 14.80 6.18
CA ALA A 467 -0.63 15.49 7.47
C ALA A 467 0.72 15.30 8.18
N LEU A 468 1.25 14.07 8.19
CA LEU A 468 2.55 13.79 8.81
C LEU A 468 3.68 14.60 8.15
N ALA A 469 3.71 14.71 6.82
CA ALA A 469 4.70 15.54 6.14
C ALA A 469 4.55 17.03 6.50
N MET A 470 3.31 17.55 6.55
CA MET A 470 3.07 18.94 6.93
C MET A 470 3.56 19.26 8.34
N VAL A 471 3.28 18.39 9.32
CA VAL A 471 3.73 18.62 10.69
C VAL A 471 5.24 18.51 10.80
N THR A 472 5.87 17.61 10.05
CA THR A 472 7.35 17.49 10.03
C THR A 472 7.98 18.77 9.53
N GLY A 473 7.52 19.30 8.39
CA GLY A 473 8.03 20.56 7.86
C GLY A 473 7.81 21.73 8.81
N PHE A 474 6.65 21.82 9.43
CA PHE A 474 6.35 22.87 10.43
C PHE A 474 7.24 22.75 11.67
N ALA A 475 7.35 21.56 12.23
CA ALA A 475 8.20 21.33 13.39
C ALA A 475 9.70 21.59 13.08
N ALA A 476 10.20 21.11 11.95
CA ALA A 476 11.60 21.30 11.54
C ALA A 476 11.95 22.79 11.33
N ASP A 477 11.03 23.56 10.74
CA ASP A 477 11.19 24.97 10.45
C ASP A 477 11.13 25.89 11.72
N THR A 478 10.75 25.35 12.88
CA THR A 478 10.67 26.09 14.13
C THR A 478 11.90 25.82 14.98
N PRO A 479 12.68 26.83 15.43
CA PRO A 479 13.83 26.63 16.29
C PRO A 479 13.46 25.95 17.63
N LEU A 480 14.38 25.14 18.17
CA LEU A 480 14.26 24.65 19.55
C LEU A 480 14.40 25.84 20.51
N GLU A 481 13.37 26.14 21.31
CA GLU A 481 13.53 27.12 22.39
C GLU A 481 14.48 26.57 23.44
N LYS A 482 15.45 27.38 23.81
CA LYS A 482 16.29 27.06 24.97
C LYS A 482 15.38 27.04 26.21
N PRO A 483 15.48 26.00 27.08
CA PRO A 483 14.66 25.95 28.29
C PRO A 483 14.77 27.25 29.07
N LYS A 484 13.63 27.90 29.31
CA LYS A 484 13.59 29.11 30.14
C LYS A 484 14.23 28.76 31.48
N ARG A 485 15.40 29.33 31.80
CA ARG A 485 16.02 29.16 33.10
C ARG A 485 15.02 29.67 34.15
N LYS A 486 14.49 28.81 34.99
CA LYS A 486 13.73 29.22 36.16
C LYS A 486 14.59 30.19 36.96
N PRO A 487 14.11 31.39 37.26
CA PRO A 487 14.90 32.32 38.09
C PRO A 487 15.21 31.62 39.41
N ARG A 488 16.50 31.45 39.72
CA ARG A 488 16.90 31.02 41.06
C ARG A 488 16.55 32.16 41.98
N LEU A 489 15.53 32.02 42.82
CA LEU A 489 15.29 32.88 43.97
C LEU A 489 16.47 32.66 44.93
N PHE A 490 17.38 33.58 44.96
CA PHE A 490 18.30 33.70 46.11
C PHE A 490 17.51 34.39 47.21
N MET A 491 17.08 33.63 48.22
CA MET A 491 16.73 34.25 49.51
C MET A 491 18.05 34.69 50.17
N VAL A 492 18.18 35.98 50.38
CA VAL A 492 19.22 36.59 51.20
C VAL A 492 18.78 36.56 52.63
#